data_b999c323871823ecec687f44ab17815e
#
_entry.id   b999c323871823ecec687f44ab17815e
#
_cell.length_a   1.000
_cell.length_b   1.000
_cell.length_c   1.000
_cell.angle_alpha   90.00
_cell.angle_beta   90.00
_cell.angle_gamma   90.00
#
_symmetry.space_group_name_H-M   'P 1'
#
loop_
_entity.id
_entity.type
_entity.pdbx_description
1 polymer ?
#
loop_
_entity_poly.entity_id
_entity_poly.type
_entity_poly.pdbx_seq_one_letter_code
_entity_poly.pdbx_strand_id
1 'polypeptide(L)'
;MEEEFYATMKLTSGEEIIAKVSYDSDDDVIIIHNPRVVEKIEMHKRGMIMEGIVFDDWINASHEDMFIIPRNQIITMVEVEEKFAGFYEDHLNDKSKYRKSRSPKPKSNSKRQNPKSQEGFLGSIKEAKGFLEDIYNES
;
A
#
# COMPACT_ATOMS: atom_id res chain seq x y z
N MET A 1 -5.77 -27.03 5.72
CA MET A 1 -4.68 -26.38 6.46
C MET A 1 -4.39 -25.03 5.85
N GLU A 2 -4.40 -24.01 6.67
CA GLU A 2 -4.00 -22.70 6.23
C GLU A 2 -2.49 -22.59 6.24
N GLU A 3 -1.95 -22.11 5.16
CA GLU A 3 -0.52 -21.83 5.07
C GLU A 3 -0.32 -20.32 5.11
N GLU A 4 0.67 -19.89 5.86
CA GLU A 4 1.03 -18.48 5.94
C GLU A 4 2.48 -18.32 5.52
N PHE A 5 2.73 -17.37 4.63
CA PHE A 5 4.09 -17.06 4.20
C PHE A 5 4.14 -15.67 3.57
N TYR A 6 5.32 -15.12 3.51
CA TYR A 6 5.53 -13.86 2.79
C TYR A 6 5.67 -14.15 1.30
N ALA A 7 4.85 -13.50 0.51
CA ALA A 7 4.84 -13.68 -0.93
C ALA A 7 4.87 -12.37 -1.66
N THR A 8 5.47 -12.39 -2.84
CA THR A 8 5.30 -11.32 -3.81
C THR A 8 4.44 -11.87 -4.94
N MET A 9 3.56 -11.04 -5.47
CA MET A 9 2.65 -11.47 -6.50
C MET A 9 2.44 -10.38 -7.55
N LYS A 10 2.27 -10.82 -8.77
CA LYS A 10 1.94 -9.95 -9.89
C LYS A 10 0.46 -10.04 -10.12
N LEU A 11 -0.22 -8.91 -10.10
CA LEU A 11 -1.66 -8.85 -10.31
C LEU A 11 -1.99 -8.59 -11.77
N THR A 12 -3.22 -8.89 -12.15
CA THR A 12 -3.68 -8.62 -13.53
C THR A 12 -3.65 -7.13 -13.87
N SER A 13 -3.68 -6.27 -12.87
CA SER A 13 -3.51 -4.82 -13.05
C SER A 13 -2.10 -4.41 -13.45
N GLY A 14 -1.13 -5.32 -13.33
CA GLY A 14 0.27 -5.03 -13.59
C GLY A 14 1.08 -4.67 -12.36
N GLU A 15 0.42 -4.51 -11.23
CA GLU A 15 1.10 -4.20 -9.98
C GLU A 15 1.80 -5.42 -9.40
N GLU A 16 2.96 -5.19 -8.82
CA GLU A 16 3.61 -6.20 -7.98
C GLU A 16 3.41 -5.81 -6.53
N ILE A 17 2.85 -6.71 -5.74
CA ILE A 17 2.66 -6.46 -4.30
C ILE A 17 3.35 -7.52 -3.48
N ILE A 18 3.78 -7.12 -2.30
CA ILE A 18 4.32 -8.01 -1.28
C ILE A 18 3.37 -8.02 -0.11
N ALA A 19 3.12 -9.18 0.46
CA ALA A 19 2.21 -9.32 1.59
C ALA A 19 2.48 -10.61 2.33
N LYS A 20 1.96 -10.70 3.55
CA LYS A 20 1.83 -11.96 4.22
C LYS A 20 0.56 -12.62 3.70
N VAL A 21 0.68 -13.80 3.16
CA VAL A 21 -0.41 -14.50 2.51
C VAL A 21 -0.88 -15.65 3.38
N SER A 22 -2.20 -15.77 3.47
CA SER A 22 -2.85 -16.88 4.14
C SER A 22 -3.87 -17.45 3.18
N TYR A 23 -3.76 -18.73 2.85
CA TYR A 23 -4.71 -19.33 1.94
C TYR A 23 -4.94 -20.80 2.24
N ASP A 24 -6.11 -21.26 1.84
CA ASP A 24 -6.46 -22.67 1.82
C ASP A 24 -6.53 -23.09 0.36
N SER A 25 -5.97 -24.24 0.03
CA SER A 25 -5.92 -24.74 -1.34
C SER A 25 -7.32 -24.95 -1.96
N ASP A 26 -8.31 -25.10 -1.13
CA ASP A 26 -9.69 -25.31 -1.59
C ASP A 26 -10.46 -24.01 -1.86
N ASP A 27 -9.91 -22.87 -1.48
CA ASP A 27 -10.56 -21.58 -1.65
C ASP A 27 -10.17 -20.92 -2.97
N ASP A 28 -11.15 -20.24 -3.57
CA ASP A 28 -10.92 -19.43 -4.76
C ASP A 28 -10.42 -18.03 -4.44
N VAL A 29 -10.16 -17.77 -3.18
CA VAL A 29 -9.69 -16.46 -2.72
C VAL A 29 -8.42 -16.65 -1.90
N ILE A 30 -7.66 -15.57 -1.83
CA ILE A 30 -6.45 -15.49 -1.02
C ILE A 30 -6.61 -14.33 -0.06
N ILE A 31 -6.25 -14.55 1.19
CA ILE A 31 -6.25 -13.51 2.21
C ILE A 31 -4.83 -12.95 2.30
N ILE A 32 -4.70 -11.64 2.17
CA ILE A 32 -3.42 -10.97 2.27
C ILE A 32 -3.43 -9.99 3.43
N HIS A 33 -2.30 -9.92 4.10
CA HIS A 33 -2.11 -9.02 5.24
C HIS A 33 -1.00 -8.02 4.92
N ASN A 34 -1.28 -6.76 5.23
CA ASN A 34 -0.33 -5.66 5.08
C ASN A 34 0.28 -5.56 3.68
N PRO A 35 -0.55 -5.55 2.62
CA PRO A 35 0.01 -5.49 1.26
C PRO A 35 0.71 -4.16 1.00
N ARG A 36 1.84 -4.23 0.28
CA ARG A 36 2.59 -3.07 -0.16
C ARG A 36 2.92 -3.24 -1.63
N VAL A 37 2.81 -2.15 -2.38
CA VAL A 37 3.25 -2.13 -3.77
C VAL A 37 4.77 -2.11 -3.78
N VAL A 38 5.36 -2.94 -4.61
CA VAL A 38 6.81 -3.02 -4.79
C VAL A 38 7.18 -2.21 -6.02
N GLU A 39 8.00 -1.19 -5.84
CA GLU A 39 8.45 -0.35 -6.94
C GLU A 39 9.96 -0.35 -7.00
N LYS A 40 10.48 -0.47 -8.21
CA LYS A 40 11.90 -0.37 -8.46
C LYS A 40 12.24 1.07 -8.75
N ILE A 41 13.23 1.60 -8.06
CA ILE A 41 13.68 2.97 -8.25
C ILE A 41 15.14 3.00 -8.64
N GLU A 42 15.52 4.04 -9.38
CA GLU A 42 16.91 4.35 -9.66
C GLU A 42 17.29 5.61 -8.90
N MET A 43 18.42 5.52 -8.23
CA MET A 43 18.98 6.67 -7.54
C MET A 43 20.31 7.05 -8.20
N HIS A 44 20.45 8.35 -8.49
CA HIS A 44 21.69 8.89 -9.04
C HIS A 44 22.45 9.58 -7.91
N LYS A 45 23.58 9.02 -7.53
CA LYS A 45 24.37 9.57 -6.45
C LYS A 45 25.85 9.55 -6.86
N ARG A 46 26.47 10.72 -6.87
CA ARG A 46 27.89 10.88 -7.18
C ARG A 46 28.29 10.26 -8.52
N GLY A 47 27.44 10.44 -9.53
CA GLY A 47 27.72 9.88 -10.85
C GLY A 47 27.46 8.39 -11.00
N MET A 48 26.98 7.75 -9.95
CA MET A 48 26.66 6.32 -9.97
C MET A 48 25.14 6.13 -9.98
N ILE A 49 24.73 5.13 -10.74
CA ILE A 49 23.30 4.73 -10.78
C ILE A 49 23.14 3.55 -9.83
N MET A 50 22.29 3.74 -8.83
CA MET A 50 21.96 2.69 -7.88
C MET A 50 20.50 2.30 -8.05
N GLU A 51 20.23 1.01 -8.09
CA GLU A 51 18.87 0.51 -8.12
C GLU A 51 18.44 0.11 -6.73
N GLY A 52 17.21 0.41 -6.40
CA GLY A 52 16.63 0.05 -5.12
C GLY A 52 15.18 -0.33 -5.28
N ILE A 53 14.62 -0.87 -4.21
CA ILE A 53 13.21 -1.22 -4.13
C ILE A 53 12.57 -0.40 -3.02
N VAL A 54 11.41 0.19 -3.31
CA VAL A 54 10.61 0.88 -2.29
C VAL A 54 9.26 0.19 -2.17
N PHE A 55 8.71 0.25 -0.98
CA PHE A 55 7.39 -0.27 -0.67
C PHE A 55 6.45 0.89 -0.42
N ASP A 56 5.26 0.80 -0.97
CA ASP A 56 4.23 1.82 -0.79
C ASP A 56 2.92 1.16 -0.43
N ASP A 57 2.03 1.91 0.17
CA ASP A 57 0.71 1.38 0.51
C ASP A 57 -0.04 0.99 -0.75
N TRP A 58 -0.66 -0.18 -0.72
CA TRP A 58 -1.48 -0.63 -1.85
C TRP A 58 -2.82 0.09 -1.87
N ILE A 59 -3.44 0.19 -0.69
CA ILE A 59 -4.69 0.92 -0.53
C ILE A 59 -4.40 2.14 0.35
N ASN A 60 -4.64 3.32 -0.18
CA ASN A 60 -4.25 4.56 0.49
C ASN A 60 -5.34 5.18 1.35
N ALA A 61 -6.59 4.88 1.07
CA ALA A 61 -7.72 5.54 1.71
C ALA A 61 -8.33 4.74 2.87
N SER A 62 -7.60 3.77 3.39
CA SER A 62 -8.08 2.92 4.46
C SER A 62 -6.94 2.52 5.38
N HIS A 63 -7.25 2.22 6.62
CA HIS A 63 -6.29 1.67 7.58
C HIS A 63 -6.40 0.16 7.71
N GLU A 64 -7.22 -0.47 6.88
CA GLU A 64 -7.36 -1.91 6.91
C GLU A 64 -6.05 -2.60 6.56
N ASP A 65 -5.77 -3.69 7.24
CA ASP A 65 -4.54 -4.46 7.07
C ASP A 65 -4.76 -5.80 6.37
N MET A 66 -6.00 -6.22 6.24
CA MET A 66 -6.33 -7.51 5.68
C MET A 66 -7.27 -7.33 4.50
N PHE A 67 -6.96 -8.02 3.41
CA PHE A 67 -7.75 -7.94 2.18
C PHE A 67 -7.95 -9.33 1.61
N ILE A 68 -9.04 -9.48 0.88
CA ILE A 68 -9.37 -10.73 0.20
C ILE A 68 -9.24 -10.48 -1.29
N ILE A 69 -8.45 -11.29 -1.96
CA ILE A 69 -8.22 -11.19 -3.40
C ILE A 69 -8.69 -12.48 -4.08
N PRO A 70 -9.52 -12.39 -5.14
CA PRO A 70 -9.83 -13.56 -5.94
C PRO A 70 -8.56 -14.09 -6.63
N ARG A 71 -8.42 -15.40 -6.71
CA ARG A 71 -7.25 -16.01 -7.35
C ARG A 71 -7.08 -15.60 -8.80
N ASN A 72 -8.17 -15.36 -9.50
CA ASN A 72 -8.10 -14.99 -10.92
C ASN A 72 -7.51 -13.60 -11.15
N GLN A 73 -7.28 -12.82 -10.11
CA GLN A 73 -6.61 -11.53 -10.22
C GLN A 73 -5.09 -11.62 -10.05
N ILE A 74 -4.58 -12.81 -9.79
CA ILE A 74 -3.16 -13.05 -9.57
C ILE A 74 -2.58 -13.79 -10.77
N ILE A 75 -1.61 -13.17 -11.42
CA ILE A 75 -0.91 -13.82 -12.54
C ILE A 75 0.06 -14.85 -12.01
N THR A 76 0.82 -14.48 -11.00
CA THR A 76 1.80 -15.38 -10.39
C THR A 76 2.05 -14.94 -8.95
N MET A 77 2.42 -15.89 -8.13
CA MET A 77 2.74 -15.64 -6.73
C MET A 77 3.92 -16.52 -6.36
N VAL A 78 4.92 -15.91 -5.76
CA VAL A 78 6.13 -16.63 -5.35
C VAL A 78 6.51 -16.22 -3.93
N GLU A 79 7.16 -17.11 -3.23
CA GLU A 79 7.67 -16.82 -1.90
C GLU A 79 8.77 -15.77 -2.00
N VAL A 80 8.76 -14.83 -1.05
CA VAL A 80 9.74 -13.75 -1.02
C VAL A 80 11.07 -14.28 -0.51
N GLU A 81 12.17 -13.83 -1.12
CA GLU A 81 13.50 -14.12 -0.61
C GLU A 81 13.67 -13.54 0.80
N GLU A 82 14.39 -14.23 1.64
CA GLU A 82 14.60 -13.87 3.04
C GLU A 82 15.09 -12.43 3.21
N LYS A 83 15.97 -11.98 2.34
CA LYS A 83 16.50 -10.62 2.33
C LYS A 83 15.40 -9.58 2.18
N PHE A 84 14.52 -9.79 1.21
CA PHE A 84 13.41 -8.87 0.94
C PHE A 84 12.33 -8.95 2.02
N ALA A 85 12.13 -10.14 2.59
CA ALA A 85 11.21 -10.30 3.73
C ALA A 85 11.67 -9.45 4.90
N GLY A 86 12.97 -9.40 5.15
CA GLY A 86 13.53 -8.54 6.19
C GLY A 86 13.30 -7.06 5.94
N PHE A 87 13.51 -6.60 4.72
CA PHE A 87 13.24 -5.21 4.35
C PHE A 87 11.75 -4.87 4.50
N TYR A 88 10.89 -5.78 4.13
CA TYR A 88 9.44 -5.61 4.25
C TYR A 88 9.02 -5.48 5.72
N GLU A 89 9.55 -6.34 6.58
CA GLU A 89 9.26 -6.27 8.02
C GLU A 89 9.75 -4.96 8.63
N ASP A 90 10.93 -4.51 8.25
CA ASP A 90 11.47 -3.22 8.70
C ASP A 90 10.57 -2.07 8.26
N HIS A 91 10.10 -2.12 7.04
CA HIS A 91 9.18 -1.11 6.52
C HIS A 91 7.88 -1.06 7.32
N LEU A 92 7.31 -2.21 7.64
CA LEU A 92 6.08 -2.27 8.43
C LEU A 92 6.28 -1.71 9.83
N ASN A 93 7.40 -2.01 10.45
CA ASN A 93 7.72 -1.51 11.78
C ASN A 93 7.91 -0.01 11.80
N ASP A 94 8.60 0.53 10.81
CA ASP A 94 8.80 1.97 10.67
C ASP A 94 7.49 2.70 10.47
N LYS A 95 6.60 2.18 9.63
CA LYS A 95 5.28 2.75 9.41
C LYS A 95 4.46 2.75 10.69
N SER A 96 4.53 1.68 11.48
CA SER A 96 3.85 1.59 12.76
C SER A 96 4.32 2.67 13.72
N LYS A 97 5.63 2.83 13.83
CA LYS A 97 6.23 3.87 14.68
C LYS A 97 5.80 5.26 14.23
N TYR A 98 5.82 5.48 12.95
CA TYR A 98 5.45 6.76 12.37
C TYR A 98 3.99 7.11 12.68
N ARG A 99 3.11 6.14 12.54
CA ARG A 99 1.70 6.33 12.86
C ARG A 99 1.50 6.68 14.33
N LYS A 100 2.20 5.98 15.22
CA LYS A 100 2.12 6.25 16.65
C LYS A 100 2.64 7.62 17.01
N SER A 101 3.73 8.04 16.42
CA SER A 101 4.31 9.35 16.68
C SER A 101 3.48 10.48 16.10
N ARG A 102 2.73 10.23 15.06
CA ARG A 102 1.89 11.23 14.43
C ARG A 102 0.58 11.51 15.16
N SER A 103 0.06 10.53 15.89
CA SER A 103 -1.24 10.70 16.50
C SER A 103 -1.34 11.86 17.48
N PRO A 104 -0.34 12.22 18.30
CA PRO A 104 -0.42 13.44 19.10
C PRO A 104 -0.09 14.71 18.34
N LYS A 105 0.68 14.63 17.28
CA LYS A 105 1.10 15.83 16.53
C LYS A 105 -0.01 16.55 15.78
N PRO A 106 -0.95 15.86 15.16
CA PRO A 106 -1.98 16.55 14.38
C PRO A 106 -2.79 17.55 15.15
N LYS A 107 -2.93 17.34 16.44
CA LYS A 107 -3.74 18.23 17.26
C LYS A 107 -3.15 19.62 17.40
N SER A 108 -1.86 19.71 17.63
CA SER A 108 -1.22 21.01 17.79
C SER A 108 -0.94 21.67 16.45
N ASN A 109 -0.59 20.89 15.48
CA ASN A 109 -0.29 21.42 14.16
C ASN A 109 -1.53 21.86 13.40
N SER A 110 -2.62 21.16 13.58
CA SER A 110 -3.86 21.54 12.92
C SER A 110 -4.39 22.88 13.42
N LYS A 111 -4.09 23.22 14.65
CA LYS A 111 -4.46 24.54 15.19
C LYS A 111 -3.65 25.66 14.59
N ARG A 112 -2.42 25.37 14.23
CA ARG A 112 -1.53 26.34 13.61
C ARG A 112 -1.73 26.44 12.13
N GLN A 113 -2.28 25.39 11.56
CA GLN A 113 -2.53 25.39 10.15
C GLN A 113 -3.64 26.35 9.86
N ASN A 114 -3.37 27.08 8.87
CA ASN A 114 -4.32 27.96 8.27
C ASN A 114 -5.57 27.18 7.92
N PRO A 115 -6.74 27.68 8.26
CA PRO A 115 -7.99 27.00 7.93
C PRO A 115 -8.16 26.67 6.46
N LYS A 116 -7.48 27.45 5.61
CA LYS A 116 -7.51 27.19 4.18
C LYS A 116 -6.95 25.82 3.79
N SER A 117 -5.94 25.32 4.50
CA SER A 117 -5.38 24.03 4.14
C SER A 117 -6.33 22.88 4.47
N GLN A 118 -7.09 23.01 5.54
CA GLN A 118 -8.12 22.01 5.86
C GLN A 118 -9.30 22.11 4.91
N GLU A 119 -9.72 23.29 4.61
CA GLU A 119 -10.78 23.51 3.63
C GLU A 119 -10.37 23.00 2.26
N GLY A 120 -9.13 23.24 1.87
CA GLY A 120 -8.59 22.74 0.62
C GLY A 120 -8.59 21.23 0.52
N PHE A 121 -8.26 20.57 1.63
CA PHE A 121 -8.26 19.11 1.66
C PHE A 121 -9.67 18.55 1.51
N LEU A 122 -10.62 19.10 2.25
CA LEU A 122 -12.02 18.68 2.15
C LEU A 122 -12.60 19.03 0.78
N GLY A 123 -12.23 20.18 0.23
CA GLY A 123 -12.62 20.59 -1.09
C GLY A 123 -12.09 19.62 -2.16
N SER A 124 -10.86 19.19 -2.03
CA SER A 124 -10.26 18.22 -2.95
C SER A 124 -11.00 16.89 -2.96
N ILE A 125 -11.43 16.43 -1.79
CA ILE A 125 -12.18 15.18 -1.70
C ILE A 125 -13.54 15.33 -2.38
N LYS A 126 -14.24 16.44 -2.12
CA LYS A 126 -15.53 16.70 -2.76
C LYS A 126 -15.40 16.85 -4.26
N GLU A 127 -14.38 17.54 -4.70
CA GLU A 127 -14.09 17.71 -6.12
C GLU A 127 -13.78 16.37 -6.79
N ALA A 128 -13.00 15.53 -6.12
CA ALA A 128 -12.69 14.20 -6.63
C ALA A 128 -13.94 13.34 -6.75
N LYS A 129 -14.83 13.40 -5.78
CA LYS A 129 -16.11 12.69 -5.82
C LYS A 129 -16.98 13.18 -6.97
N GLY A 130 -17.10 14.49 -7.11
CA GLY A 130 -17.87 15.10 -8.18
C GLY A 130 -17.33 14.71 -9.54
N PHE A 131 -16.02 14.71 -9.66
CA PHE A 131 -15.35 14.33 -10.89
C PHE A 131 -15.63 12.86 -11.26
N LEU A 132 -15.58 11.98 -10.27
CA LEU A 132 -15.89 10.57 -10.49
C LEU A 132 -17.35 10.35 -10.87
N GLU A 133 -18.25 11.08 -10.23
CA GLU A 133 -19.67 11.01 -10.56
C GLU A 133 -19.93 11.46 -12.00
N ASP A 134 -19.27 12.53 -12.41
CA ASP A 134 -19.39 13.03 -13.78
C ASP A 134 -18.89 11.98 -14.79
N ILE A 135 -17.79 11.31 -14.48
CA ILE A 135 -17.27 10.24 -15.34
C ILE A 135 -18.29 9.12 -15.48
N TYR A 136 -18.91 8.72 -14.37
CA TYR A 136 -19.93 7.69 -14.39
C TYR A 136 -21.16 8.11 -15.18
N ASN A 137 -21.55 9.36 -15.06
CA ASN A 137 -22.74 9.87 -15.74
C ASN A 137 -22.52 10.03 -17.25
N GLU A 138 -21.28 10.28 -17.66
CA GLU A 138 -20.96 10.41 -19.09
C GLU A 138 -20.87 9.08 -19.81
N SER A 139 -20.66 8.01 -19.07
CA SER A 139 -20.61 6.69 -19.66
C SER A 139 -21.95 6.04 -19.70
#